data_a8e019dfd2ce677d9ffcb18ed571037c
#
_entry.id   a8e019dfd2ce677d9ffcb18ed571037c
#
_cell.length_a   1.000
_cell.length_b   1.000
_cell.length_c   1.000
_cell.angle_alpha   90.00
_cell.angle_beta   90.00
_cell.angle_gamma   90.00
#
_symmetry.space_group_name_H-M   'P 1'
#
loop_
_entity.id
_entity.type
_entity.pdbx_description
1 polymer ?
#
loop_
_entity_poly.entity_id
_entity_poly.type
_entity_poly.pdbx_seq_one_letter_code
_entity_poly.pdbx_strand_id
1 'polypeptide(L)'
;EERQKPVTVAVITKSNPNVKKQKSGKKADKEITVDFIIDVCSEMKIECVVIETKHAIITGKDEEKNTLSVYNYDGKDSEHEFIGKDTICITRAGAVEDESGLSIISAFENSSSFMVNGKNAMITCNNKLTSALLFEKFNVPTPRTAFISNEKNIDEALELIGKKFPVILKTLTGTQGIGVVKVDSYEGLMSTVQALWKHDAELLLQEYMDIDFDVRTFVVDNKIFASTKRIQGSSDFRSNIHRGAKAVPYKLNDDEIEIILRAARASKGYMVGVDHFIHKGKIYVLEVNGSPGTGADYEGYAYQEDEGPTPGGQISGKQLVKNVIKHTVDRNNWDRQSLVETGWLETVDIEDLGKIRAKLDTGNGAKACAIHAEDIKENGKNISWTYNNKRYTKPKY
;
A
#
# COMPACT_ATOMS: atom_id res chain seq x y z
N GLU A 1 -23.20 -23.41 10.64
CA GLU A 1 -22.16 -22.68 9.92
C GLU A 1 -22.80 -21.99 8.71
N GLU A 2 -23.13 -20.71 8.82
CA GLU A 2 -23.47 -19.92 7.64
C GLU A 2 -22.23 -19.84 6.76
N ARG A 3 -22.29 -20.40 5.57
CA ARG A 3 -21.22 -20.25 4.57
C ARG A 3 -21.03 -18.75 4.33
N GLN A 4 -19.84 -18.21 4.65
CA GLN A 4 -19.49 -16.83 4.30
C GLN A 4 -19.81 -16.61 2.81
N LYS A 5 -20.49 -15.49 2.52
CA LYS A 5 -20.72 -15.10 1.12
C LYS A 5 -19.39 -14.91 0.41
N PRO A 6 -19.29 -15.27 -0.87
CA PRO A 6 -18.07 -15.00 -1.64
C PRO A 6 -17.79 -13.49 -1.67
N VAL A 7 -16.52 -13.13 -1.63
CA VAL A 7 -16.10 -11.72 -1.78
C VAL A 7 -16.25 -11.27 -3.22
N THR A 8 -16.55 -9.98 -3.41
CA THR A 8 -16.48 -9.29 -4.69
C THR A 8 -15.30 -8.33 -4.69
N VAL A 9 -14.51 -8.32 -5.75
CA VAL A 9 -13.41 -7.36 -5.93
C VAL A 9 -13.88 -6.22 -6.83
N ALA A 10 -13.88 -4.99 -6.30
CA ALA A 10 -14.12 -3.75 -7.04
C ALA A 10 -12.78 -3.08 -7.36
N VAL A 11 -12.47 -2.84 -8.62
CA VAL A 11 -11.24 -2.16 -9.07
C VAL A 11 -11.59 -0.75 -9.52
N ILE A 12 -11.23 0.26 -8.76
CA ILE A 12 -11.44 1.67 -9.11
C ILE A 12 -10.28 2.16 -9.96
N THR A 13 -10.55 2.58 -11.19
CA THR A 13 -9.53 3.07 -12.14
C THR A 13 -10.05 4.23 -12.96
N LYS A 14 -9.15 5.02 -13.58
CA LYS A 14 -9.52 6.12 -14.48
C LYS A 14 -10.00 5.62 -15.85
N SER A 15 -9.49 4.48 -16.31
CA SER A 15 -9.82 3.88 -17.60
C SER A 15 -9.92 2.37 -17.51
N ASN A 16 -11.00 1.81 -18.08
CA ASN A 16 -11.19 0.36 -18.14
C ASN A 16 -10.42 -0.20 -19.35
N PRO A 17 -9.48 -1.13 -19.13
CA PRO A 17 -8.68 -1.73 -20.22
C PRO A 17 -9.54 -2.50 -21.23
N ASN A 18 -10.71 -3.01 -20.82
CA ASN A 18 -11.61 -3.78 -21.68
C ASN A 18 -12.36 -2.89 -22.72
N VAL A 19 -12.48 -1.57 -22.48
CA VAL A 19 -13.19 -0.64 -23.35
C VAL A 19 -12.30 -0.04 -24.43
N LYS A 20 -10.98 0.03 -24.21
CA LYS A 20 -10.03 0.62 -25.17
C LYS A 20 -9.02 -0.40 -25.66
N LYS A 21 -9.35 -1.12 -26.73
CA LYS A 21 -8.30 -1.64 -27.64
C LYS A 21 -7.64 -0.42 -28.29
N GLN A 22 -6.65 0.16 -27.65
CA GLN A 22 -5.93 1.30 -28.21
C GLN A 22 -5.13 0.89 -29.44
N LYS A 23 -5.14 1.77 -30.45
CA LYS A 23 -4.44 1.65 -31.72
C LYS A 23 -2.90 1.79 -31.62
N SER A 24 -2.30 1.86 -30.42
CA SER A 24 -0.86 1.99 -30.23
C SER A 24 -0.31 0.86 -29.35
N GLY A 25 0.56 0.09 -29.89
CA GLY A 25 1.04 -1.25 -29.52
C GLY A 25 1.71 -1.52 -28.17
N LYS A 26 1.67 -0.68 -27.14
CA LYS A 26 2.10 -1.02 -25.77
C LYS A 26 1.10 -0.49 -24.75
N LYS A 27 0.53 -1.39 -23.93
CA LYS A 27 -0.27 -1.01 -22.76
C LYS A 27 0.64 -0.37 -21.70
N ALA A 28 0.13 0.64 -20.99
CA ALA A 28 0.81 1.18 -19.82
C ALA A 28 0.82 0.15 -18.67
N ASP A 29 1.88 0.10 -17.86
CA ASP A 29 2.00 -0.88 -16.75
C ASP A 29 0.82 -0.84 -15.77
N LYS A 30 0.12 0.29 -15.66
CA LYS A 30 -1.09 0.43 -14.83
C LYS A 30 -2.26 -0.42 -15.37
N GLU A 31 -2.40 -0.48 -16.69
CA GLU A 31 -3.43 -1.30 -17.35
C GLU A 31 -3.09 -2.78 -17.26
N ILE A 32 -1.81 -3.14 -17.41
CA ILE A 32 -1.33 -4.52 -17.25
C ILE A 32 -1.65 -5.06 -15.85
N THR A 33 -1.44 -4.25 -14.81
CA THR A 33 -1.77 -4.67 -13.45
C THR A 33 -3.27 -4.91 -13.26
N VAL A 34 -4.13 -4.10 -13.87
CA VAL A 34 -5.59 -4.31 -13.85
C VAL A 34 -5.95 -5.60 -14.60
N ASP A 35 -5.35 -5.86 -15.76
CA ASP A 35 -5.52 -7.12 -16.48
C ASP A 35 -5.13 -8.32 -15.60
N PHE A 36 -4.00 -8.26 -14.88
CA PHE A 36 -3.60 -9.32 -13.95
C PHE A 36 -4.60 -9.51 -12.80
N ILE A 37 -5.17 -8.44 -12.27
CA ILE A 37 -6.20 -8.52 -11.22
C ILE A 37 -7.44 -9.26 -11.76
N ILE A 38 -7.92 -8.90 -12.95
CA ILE A 38 -9.07 -9.55 -13.60
C ILE A 38 -8.80 -11.03 -13.83
N ASP A 39 -7.64 -11.36 -14.42
CA ASP A 39 -7.24 -12.73 -14.70
C ASP A 39 -7.17 -13.57 -13.42
N VAL A 40 -6.50 -13.06 -12.39
CA VAL A 40 -6.34 -13.73 -11.10
C VAL A 40 -7.69 -13.94 -10.41
N CYS A 41 -8.56 -12.92 -10.39
CA CYS A 41 -9.91 -13.09 -9.84
C CYS A 41 -10.69 -14.18 -10.59
N SER A 42 -10.58 -14.23 -11.93
CA SER A 42 -11.19 -15.29 -12.74
C SER A 42 -10.64 -16.68 -12.40
N GLU A 43 -9.31 -16.83 -12.25
CA GLU A 43 -8.67 -18.07 -11.82
C GLU A 43 -9.15 -18.53 -10.44
N MET A 44 -9.33 -17.57 -9.52
CA MET A 44 -9.79 -17.83 -8.15
C MET A 44 -11.32 -17.94 -8.02
N LYS A 45 -12.07 -17.78 -9.12
CA LYS A 45 -13.54 -17.74 -9.15
C LYS A 45 -14.13 -16.64 -8.25
N ILE A 46 -13.49 -15.50 -8.20
CA ILE A 46 -13.92 -14.30 -7.49
C ILE A 46 -14.55 -13.35 -8.51
N GLU A 47 -15.73 -12.80 -8.20
CA GLU A 47 -16.33 -11.75 -9.01
C GLU A 47 -15.44 -10.50 -8.98
N CYS A 48 -15.12 -9.95 -10.17
CA CYS A 48 -14.29 -8.77 -10.31
C CYS A 48 -14.98 -7.74 -11.19
N VAL A 49 -15.25 -6.56 -10.63
CA VAL A 49 -15.90 -5.45 -11.32
C VAL A 49 -14.93 -4.28 -11.45
N VAL A 50 -14.68 -3.83 -12.67
CA VAL A 50 -13.82 -2.66 -12.94
C VAL A 50 -14.70 -1.42 -13.06
N ILE A 51 -14.46 -0.45 -12.18
CA ILE A 51 -15.22 0.80 -12.09
C ILE A 51 -14.36 1.93 -12.68
N GLU A 52 -14.84 2.48 -13.81
CA GLU A 52 -14.19 3.63 -14.43
C GLU A 52 -14.73 4.92 -13.83
N THR A 53 -13.88 5.69 -13.14
CA THR A 53 -14.29 6.87 -12.35
C THR A 53 -15.04 7.93 -13.14
N LYS A 54 -14.75 8.06 -14.43
CA LYS A 54 -15.41 9.07 -15.31
C LYS A 54 -16.82 8.70 -15.75
N HIS A 55 -17.20 7.42 -15.62
CA HIS A 55 -18.46 6.89 -16.14
C HIS A 55 -19.33 6.26 -15.06
N ALA A 56 -18.80 6.11 -13.83
CA ALA A 56 -19.52 5.51 -12.73
C ALA A 56 -20.56 6.48 -12.14
N ILE A 57 -21.76 5.98 -11.92
CA ILE A 57 -22.80 6.60 -11.10
C ILE A 57 -22.93 5.72 -9.86
N ILE A 58 -22.84 6.32 -8.67
CA ILE A 58 -22.87 5.60 -7.41
C ILE A 58 -23.98 6.12 -6.50
N THR A 59 -24.68 5.24 -5.82
CA THR A 59 -25.72 5.59 -4.86
C THR A 59 -25.78 4.57 -3.72
N GLY A 60 -26.14 5.02 -2.51
CA GLY A 60 -26.49 4.13 -1.39
C GLY A 60 -27.87 3.51 -1.66
N LYS A 61 -28.03 2.23 -1.34
CA LYS A 61 -29.27 1.49 -1.55
C LYS A 61 -29.90 0.97 -0.26
N ASP A 62 -29.10 0.56 0.68
CA ASP A 62 -29.57 -0.03 1.94
C ASP A 62 -28.59 0.34 3.05
N GLU A 63 -29.03 1.21 3.98
CA GLU A 63 -28.19 1.68 5.10
C GLU A 63 -27.87 0.57 6.09
N GLU A 64 -28.81 -0.36 6.35
CA GLU A 64 -28.58 -1.46 7.30
C GLU A 64 -27.52 -2.45 6.80
N LYS A 65 -27.44 -2.65 5.49
CA LYS A 65 -26.48 -3.56 4.86
C LYS A 65 -25.23 -2.87 4.34
N ASN A 66 -25.13 -1.54 4.46
CA ASN A 66 -24.06 -0.76 3.85
C ASN A 66 -23.86 -1.10 2.34
N THR A 67 -24.96 -1.15 1.61
CA THR A 67 -24.96 -1.57 0.20
C THR A 67 -24.83 -0.35 -0.70
N LEU A 68 -23.93 -0.46 -1.68
CA LEU A 68 -23.76 0.51 -2.76
C LEU A 68 -24.24 -0.07 -4.07
N SER A 69 -24.98 0.72 -4.83
CA SER A 69 -25.25 0.44 -6.25
C SER A 69 -24.34 1.30 -7.11
N VAL A 70 -23.63 0.66 -8.03
CA VAL A 70 -22.75 1.33 -8.99
C VAL A 70 -23.24 0.99 -10.39
N TYR A 71 -23.59 2.04 -11.14
CA TYR A 71 -23.89 1.96 -12.55
C TYR A 71 -22.61 2.28 -13.30
N ASN A 72 -22.01 1.28 -13.93
CA ASN A 72 -20.76 1.43 -14.62
C ASN A 72 -20.99 1.40 -16.13
N TYR A 73 -20.69 2.51 -16.79
CA TYR A 73 -20.90 2.63 -18.22
C TYR A 73 -19.72 2.01 -18.97
N ASP A 74 -19.84 0.74 -19.30
CA ASP A 74 -18.89 -0.02 -20.15
C ASP A 74 -19.41 -0.25 -21.58
N GLY A 75 -20.38 0.55 -22.01
CA GLY A 75 -21.11 0.38 -23.27
C GLY A 75 -22.34 -0.52 -23.15
N LYS A 76 -22.64 -1.01 -21.95
CA LYS A 76 -23.85 -1.69 -21.54
C LYS A 76 -24.24 -1.16 -20.17
N ASP A 77 -25.48 -0.74 -20.01
CA ASP A 77 -26.00 -0.31 -18.71
C ASP A 77 -25.95 -1.51 -17.74
N SER A 78 -24.87 -1.63 -16.98
CA SER A 78 -24.72 -2.66 -15.96
C SER A 78 -24.80 -2.01 -14.58
N GLU A 79 -25.74 -2.46 -13.77
CA GLU A 79 -25.82 -2.16 -12.35
C GLU A 79 -25.10 -3.25 -11.58
N HIS A 80 -24.19 -2.87 -10.67
CA HIS A 80 -23.53 -3.74 -9.73
C HIS A 80 -23.88 -3.33 -8.32
N GLU A 81 -24.28 -4.29 -7.51
CA GLU A 81 -24.59 -4.09 -6.10
C GLU A 81 -23.43 -4.63 -5.26
N PHE A 82 -22.88 -3.77 -4.39
CA PHE A 82 -21.77 -4.10 -3.49
C PHE A 82 -22.24 -4.06 -2.05
N ILE A 83 -22.05 -5.15 -1.33
CA ILE A 83 -22.25 -5.20 0.13
C ILE A 83 -20.90 -4.91 0.77
N GLY A 84 -20.82 -3.81 1.56
CA GLY A 84 -19.55 -3.24 2.02
C GLY A 84 -18.57 -4.26 2.58
N LYS A 85 -18.92 -4.98 3.64
CA LYS A 85 -18.05 -5.98 4.30
C LYS A 85 -17.65 -7.16 3.41
N ASP A 86 -18.43 -7.45 2.36
CA ASP A 86 -18.18 -8.53 1.41
C ASP A 86 -17.42 -8.05 0.18
N THR A 87 -17.01 -6.77 0.17
CA THR A 87 -16.32 -6.12 -0.96
C THR A 87 -14.89 -5.78 -0.62
N ILE A 88 -13.97 -6.17 -1.49
CA ILE A 88 -12.58 -5.71 -1.49
C ILE A 88 -12.45 -4.65 -2.59
N CYS A 89 -12.10 -3.43 -2.21
CA CYS A 89 -11.95 -2.32 -3.13
C CYS A 89 -10.47 -2.04 -3.41
N ILE A 90 -10.02 -2.25 -4.65
CA ILE A 90 -8.65 -2.00 -5.08
C ILE A 90 -8.58 -0.68 -5.84
N THR A 91 -7.92 0.32 -5.26
CA THR A 91 -7.75 1.64 -5.86
C THR A 91 -6.52 1.69 -6.76
N ARG A 92 -6.70 2.07 -8.01
CA ARG A 92 -5.59 2.29 -8.95
C ARG A 92 -5.24 3.78 -9.07
N ALA A 93 -3.99 4.09 -9.41
CA ALA A 93 -3.39 5.43 -9.31
C ALA A 93 -4.19 6.53 -10.05
N GLY A 94 -4.80 6.23 -11.20
CA GLY A 94 -5.61 7.20 -11.94
C GLY A 94 -6.88 7.65 -11.22
N ALA A 95 -7.37 6.90 -10.24
CA ALA A 95 -8.60 7.19 -9.51
C ALA A 95 -8.50 8.39 -8.56
N VAL A 96 -7.29 8.87 -8.23
CA VAL A 96 -7.07 10.00 -7.30
C VAL A 96 -6.71 11.31 -7.98
N GLU A 97 -6.82 11.36 -9.31
CA GLU A 97 -6.46 12.56 -10.07
C GLU A 97 -7.57 13.63 -10.06
N ASP A 98 -8.79 13.27 -9.67
CA ASP A 98 -9.94 14.16 -9.60
C ASP A 98 -10.87 13.86 -8.42
N GLU A 99 -11.75 14.82 -8.10
CA GLU A 99 -12.71 14.72 -7.01
C GLU A 99 -13.73 13.59 -7.19
N SER A 100 -14.07 13.25 -8.43
CA SER A 100 -15.00 12.16 -8.73
C SER A 100 -14.44 10.83 -8.29
N GLY A 101 -13.18 10.56 -8.60
CA GLY A 101 -12.48 9.36 -8.15
C GLY A 101 -12.33 9.28 -6.64
N LEU A 102 -11.97 10.39 -5.99
CA LEU A 102 -11.87 10.47 -4.54
C LEU A 102 -13.23 10.26 -3.85
N SER A 103 -14.32 10.73 -4.46
CA SER A 103 -15.68 10.53 -3.95
C SER A 103 -16.12 9.07 -4.05
N ILE A 104 -15.80 8.39 -5.14
CA ILE A 104 -16.06 6.95 -5.30
C ILE A 104 -15.30 6.13 -4.26
N ILE A 105 -14.01 6.41 -4.06
CA ILE A 105 -13.21 5.75 -3.02
C ILE A 105 -13.84 5.95 -1.64
N SER A 106 -14.26 7.19 -1.32
CA SER A 106 -14.92 7.51 -0.05
C SER A 106 -16.25 6.76 0.13
N ALA A 107 -17.03 6.57 -0.93
CA ALA A 107 -18.26 5.81 -0.86
C ALA A 107 -18.02 4.35 -0.46
N PHE A 108 -16.99 3.70 -1.05
CA PHE A 108 -16.59 2.34 -0.66
C PHE A 108 -16.04 2.28 0.77
N GLU A 109 -15.23 3.26 1.21
CA GLU A 109 -14.79 3.33 2.62
C GLU A 109 -15.98 3.44 3.58
N ASN A 110 -16.92 4.34 3.28
CA ASN A 110 -18.10 4.57 4.13
C ASN A 110 -19.05 3.36 4.16
N SER A 111 -19.06 2.54 3.12
CA SER A 111 -19.81 1.28 3.11
C SER A 111 -19.12 0.13 3.86
N SER A 112 -17.99 0.41 4.54
CA SER A 112 -17.19 -0.60 5.24
C SER A 112 -16.54 -1.66 4.33
N SER A 113 -16.27 -1.31 3.06
CA SER A 113 -15.48 -2.15 2.16
C SER A 113 -14.03 -2.26 2.62
N PHE A 114 -13.39 -3.40 2.35
CA PHE A 114 -11.98 -3.59 2.63
C PHE A 114 -11.14 -2.85 1.58
N MET A 115 -10.43 -1.79 1.99
CA MET A 115 -9.76 -0.87 1.06
C MET A 115 -8.29 -1.22 0.80
N VAL A 116 -7.94 -1.32 -0.47
CA VAL A 116 -6.57 -1.52 -0.99
C VAL A 116 -6.26 -0.45 -2.06
N ASN A 117 -5.96 0.79 -1.80
CA ASN A 117 -5.90 1.55 -0.56
C ASN A 117 -7.08 2.51 -0.42
N GLY A 118 -7.29 3.00 0.80
CA GLY A 118 -8.28 4.04 1.08
C GLY A 118 -7.82 5.45 0.68
N LYS A 119 -8.76 6.41 0.72
CA LYS A 119 -8.59 7.79 0.25
C LYS A 119 -7.36 8.47 0.86
N ASN A 120 -7.23 8.42 2.18
CA ASN A 120 -6.15 9.13 2.88
C ASN A 120 -4.76 8.59 2.52
N ALA A 121 -4.61 7.27 2.40
CA ALA A 121 -3.36 6.65 1.98
C ALA A 121 -3.02 7.03 0.54
N MET A 122 -4.00 7.02 -0.36
CA MET A 122 -3.82 7.40 -1.76
C MET A 122 -3.41 8.86 -1.92
N ILE A 123 -4.06 9.80 -1.21
CA ILE A 123 -3.70 11.22 -1.22
C ILE A 123 -2.29 11.41 -0.68
N THR A 124 -1.96 10.77 0.45
CA THR A 124 -0.62 10.85 1.06
C THR A 124 0.46 10.39 0.09
N CYS A 125 0.28 9.23 -0.53
CA CYS A 125 1.25 8.68 -1.47
C CYS A 125 1.36 9.50 -2.77
N ASN A 126 0.31 10.20 -3.17
CA ASN A 126 0.31 11.02 -4.38
C ASN A 126 0.92 12.41 -4.17
N ASN A 127 1.02 12.90 -2.94
CA ASN A 127 1.58 14.21 -2.61
C ASN A 127 2.98 14.08 -1.99
N LYS A 128 4.00 14.49 -2.74
CA LYS A 128 5.42 14.34 -2.36
C LYS A 128 5.81 15.15 -1.12
N LEU A 129 5.18 16.31 -0.88
CA LEU A 129 5.42 17.10 0.32
C LEU A 129 4.86 16.40 1.55
N THR A 130 3.60 15.94 1.47
CA THR A 130 2.97 15.19 2.57
C THR A 130 3.78 13.95 2.92
N SER A 131 4.25 13.21 1.92
CA SER A 131 5.10 12.03 2.12
C SER A 131 6.42 12.40 2.79
N ALA A 132 7.10 13.46 2.33
CA ALA A 132 8.38 13.90 2.92
C ALA A 132 8.24 14.30 4.40
N LEU A 133 7.18 15.05 4.76
CA LEU A 133 6.90 15.44 6.15
C LEU A 133 6.57 14.22 7.04
N LEU A 134 5.88 13.22 6.51
CA LEU A 134 5.62 11.98 7.23
C LEU A 134 6.88 11.15 7.41
N PHE A 135 7.75 11.09 6.40
CA PHE A 135 9.04 10.40 6.51
C PHE A 135 9.89 11.00 7.62
N GLU A 136 9.97 12.33 7.72
CA GLU A 136 10.67 13.00 8.83
C GLU A 136 10.06 12.61 10.18
N LYS A 137 8.73 12.71 10.33
CA LYS A 137 8.01 12.33 11.56
C LYS A 137 8.27 10.88 11.99
N PHE A 138 8.43 9.97 11.05
CA PHE A 138 8.65 8.54 11.30
C PHE A 138 10.14 8.15 11.26
N ASN A 139 11.06 9.13 11.23
CA ASN A 139 12.50 8.91 11.10
C ASN A 139 12.88 8.01 9.91
N VAL A 140 12.22 8.20 8.78
CA VAL A 140 12.55 7.53 7.51
C VAL A 140 13.56 8.41 6.78
N PRO A 141 14.80 7.94 6.53
CA PRO A 141 15.78 8.72 5.79
C PRO A 141 15.31 9.00 4.36
N THR A 142 15.35 10.27 3.95
CA THR A 142 15.00 10.72 2.60
C THR A 142 15.98 11.82 2.17
N PRO A 143 16.20 12.05 0.86
CA PRO A 143 16.98 13.18 0.41
C PRO A 143 16.38 14.49 0.91
N ARG A 144 17.24 15.45 1.29
CA ARG A 144 16.78 16.75 1.82
C ARG A 144 15.90 17.44 0.81
N THR A 145 14.71 17.85 1.25
CA THR A 145 13.65 18.37 0.38
C THR A 145 13.09 19.65 1.00
N ALA A 146 12.88 20.67 0.19
CA ALA A 146 12.26 21.92 0.58
C ALA A 146 11.09 22.26 -0.35
N PHE A 147 9.98 22.73 0.20
CA PHE A 147 8.87 23.28 -0.56
C PHE A 147 9.20 24.72 -0.94
N ILE A 148 8.91 25.10 -2.20
CA ILE A 148 9.08 26.47 -2.67
C ILE A 148 7.75 27.02 -3.19
N SER A 149 7.32 28.14 -2.64
CA SER A 149 6.03 28.78 -2.98
C SER A 149 6.17 30.09 -3.76
N ASN A 150 7.38 30.69 -3.74
CA ASN A 150 7.68 31.92 -4.48
C ASN A 150 9.18 32.09 -4.71
N GLU A 151 9.57 33.02 -5.58
CA GLU A 151 10.97 33.26 -5.93
C GLU A 151 11.85 33.67 -4.74
N LYS A 152 11.31 34.39 -3.76
CA LYS A 152 12.08 34.89 -2.58
C LYS A 152 12.52 33.76 -1.67
N ASN A 153 11.87 32.59 -1.74
CA ASN A 153 12.17 31.42 -0.89
C ASN A 153 13.20 30.47 -1.51
N ILE A 154 13.63 30.71 -2.75
CA ILE A 154 14.52 29.78 -3.47
C ILE A 154 15.89 29.70 -2.82
N ASP A 155 16.47 30.84 -2.42
CA ASP A 155 17.81 30.88 -1.80
C ASP A 155 17.79 30.14 -0.46
N GLU A 156 16.79 30.39 0.38
CA GLU A 156 16.63 29.69 1.66
C GLU A 156 16.38 28.17 1.44
N ALA A 157 15.57 27.80 0.47
CA ALA A 157 15.35 26.41 0.12
C ALA A 157 16.63 25.71 -0.35
N LEU A 158 17.46 26.40 -1.15
CA LEU A 158 18.78 25.91 -1.56
C LEU A 158 19.70 25.69 -0.36
N GLU A 159 19.74 26.62 0.61
CA GLU A 159 20.51 26.45 1.85
C GLU A 159 20.06 25.20 2.62
N LEU A 160 18.75 25.00 2.77
CA LEU A 160 18.17 23.85 3.49
C LEU A 160 18.55 22.52 2.86
N ILE A 161 18.62 22.45 1.53
CA ILE A 161 19.02 21.21 0.83
C ILE A 161 20.55 21.06 0.63
N GLY A 162 21.34 22.06 1.10
CA GLY A 162 22.81 22.03 1.13
C GLY A 162 23.51 22.76 0.01
N LYS A 163 22.81 23.64 -0.72
CA LYS A 163 23.35 24.61 -1.70
C LYS A 163 24.35 24.06 -2.71
N LYS A 164 24.09 22.85 -3.23
CA LYS A 164 24.97 22.21 -4.22
C LYS A 164 24.19 21.84 -5.46
N PHE A 165 24.63 22.29 -6.60
CA PHE A 165 24.15 21.82 -7.89
C PHE A 165 24.90 20.55 -8.33
N PRO A 166 24.22 19.67 -9.11
CA PRO A 166 22.83 19.80 -9.55
C PRO A 166 21.82 19.63 -8.41
N VAL A 167 20.60 20.11 -8.63
CA VAL A 167 19.45 19.91 -7.76
C VAL A 167 18.31 19.24 -8.54
N ILE A 168 17.35 18.65 -7.82
CA ILE A 168 16.14 18.11 -8.43
C ILE A 168 14.95 19.03 -8.13
N LEU A 169 14.28 19.49 -9.16
CA LEU A 169 13.00 20.20 -9.08
C LEU A 169 11.86 19.22 -9.39
N LYS A 170 10.83 19.17 -8.54
CA LYS A 170 9.70 18.27 -8.68
C LYS A 170 8.37 19.01 -8.52
N THR A 171 7.35 18.61 -9.28
CA THR A 171 5.96 18.95 -8.96
C THR A 171 5.48 18.13 -7.76
N LEU A 172 4.59 18.69 -6.92
CA LEU A 172 4.04 18.00 -5.74
C LEU A 172 3.34 16.70 -6.12
N THR A 173 2.57 16.75 -7.19
CA THR A 173 1.83 15.61 -7.72
C THR A 173 2.44 15.18 -9.06
N GLY A 174 2.12 13.97 -9.49
CA GLY A 174 2.63 13.40 -10.74
C GLY A 174 3.24 12.03 -10.55
N THR A 175 3.22 11.23 -11.62
CA THR A 175 3.67 9.83 -11.63
C THR A 175 4.64 9.60 -12.78
N GLN A 176 5.38 8.49 -12.75
CA GLN A 176 6.28 8.05 -13.84
C GLN A 176 7.45 9.01 -14.14
N GLY A 177 7.87 9.81 -13.13
CA GLY A 177 8.93 10.81 -13.30
C GLY A 177 8.54 12.01 -14.19
N ILE A 178 7.24 12.19 -14.50
CA ILE A 178 6.73 13.41 -15.13
C ILE A 178 6.76 14.52 -14.06
N GLY A 179 7.24 15.72 -14.44
CA GLY A 179 7.41 16.83 -13.49
C GLY A 179 8.67 16.70 -12.61
N VAL A 180 9.66 15.88 -12.96
CA VAL A 180 10.98 15.78 -12.31
C VAL A 180 12.03 16.29 -13.25
N VAL A 181 12.75 17.34 -12.84
CA VAL A 181 13.79 18.01 -13.65
C VAL A 181 15.08 18.07 -12.84
N LYS A 182 16.20 17.61 -13.44
CA LYS A 182 17.54 17.85 -12.92
C LYS A 182 18.01 19.21 -13.41
N VAL A 183 18.45 20.05 -12.51
CA VAL A 183 18.89 21.43 -12.81
C VAL A 183 20.33 21.61 -12.35
N ASP A 184 21.18 22.04 -13.28
CA ASP A 184 22.63 22.06 -13.08
C ASP A 184 23.16 23.45 -12.63
N SER A 185 22.35 24.53 -12.70
CA SER A 185 22.76 25.87 -12.29
C SER A 185 21.62 26.69 -11.67
N TYR A 186 21.98 27.77 -10.98
CA TYR A 186 21.01 28.70 -10.39
C TYR A 186 20.14 29.37 -11.46
N GLU A 187 20.74 29.84 -12.55
CA GLU A 187 20.02 30.48 -13.67
C GLU A 187 19.04 29.50 -14.32
N GLY A 188 19.45 28.24 -14.48
CA GLY A 188 18.61 27.17 -14.98
C GLY A 188 17.43 26.90 -14.04
N LEU A 189 17.66 26.93 -12.72
CA LEU A 189 16.63 26.78 -11.70
C LEU A 189 15.60 27.91 -11.78
N MET A 190 16.05 29.17 -11.75
CA MET A 190 15.17 30.33 -11.83
C MET A 190 14.31 30.31 -13.09
N SER A 191 14.93 30.06 -14.25
CA SER A 191 14.21 29.99 -15.53
C SER A 191 13.14 28.90 -15.53
N THR A 192 13.46 27.73 -14.98
CA THR A 192 12.54 26.57 -14.94
C THR A 192 11.39 26.84 -13.99
N VAL A 193 11.68 27.35 -12.79
CA VAL A 193 10.67 27.68 -11.77
C VAL A 193 9.70 28.74 -12.28
N GLN A 194 10.21 29.82 -12.89
CA GLN A 194 9.37 30.89 -13.47
C GLN A 194 8.46 30.37 -14.59
N ALA A 195 8.98 29.46 -15.44
CA ALA A 195 8.15 28.85 -16.48
C ALA A 195 7.03 27.97 -15.91
N LEU A 196 7.32 27.18 -14.87
CA LEU A 196 6.34 26.30 -14.23
C LEU A 196 5.30 27.07 -13.40
N TRP A 197 5.68 28.13 -12.71
CA TRP A 197 4.74 28.97 -11.93
C TRP A 197 3.73 29.73 -12.80
N LYS A 198 4.03 29.99 -14.06
CA LYS A 198 3.03 30.53 -15.00
C LYS A 198 1.82 29.58 -15.21
N HIS A 199 1.98 28.32 -14.83
CA HIS A 199 0.94 27.27 -14.90
C HIS A 199 0.51 26.80 -13.51
N ASP A 200 0.65 27.63 -12.48
CA ASP A 200 0.25 27.37 -11.09
C ASP A 200 0.85 26.07 -10.50
N ALA A 201 2.04 25.68 -10.95
CA ALA A 201 2.69 24.46 -10.46
C ALA A 201 3.18 24.65 -9.02
N GLU A 202 2.84 23.70 -8.15
CA GLU A 202 3.41 23.59 -6.81
C GLU A 202 4.71 22.79 -6.88
N LEU A 203 5.80 23.32 -6.32
CA LEU A 203 7.15 22.83 -6.55
C LEU A 203 7.87 22.44 -5.28
N LEU A 204 8.67 21.37 -5.40
CA LEU A 204 9.65 20.93 -4.41
C LEU A 204 11.05 21.02 -5.00
N LEU A 205 11.97 21.51 -4.18
CA LEU A 205 13.40 21.44 -4.44
C LEU A 205 14.01 20.33 -3.58
N GLN A 206 14.82 19.46 -4.19
CA GLN A 206 15.45 18.34 -3.50
C GLN A 206 16.93 18.26 -3.85
N GLU A 207 17.78 17.87 -2.88
CA GLU A 207 19.18 17.58 -3.17
C GLU A 207 19.31 16.48 -4.21
N TYR A 208 20.24 16.63 -5.13
CA TYR A 208 20.59 15.58 -6.07
C TYR A 208 21.56 14.60 -5.40
N MET A 209 21.23 13.33 -5.51
CA MET A 209 22.11 12.24 -5.11
C MET A 209 22.36 11.35 -6.33
N ASP A 210 23.63 11.13 -6.63
CA ASP A 210 24.03 10.28 -7.74
C ASP A 210 23.84 8.81 -7.34
N ILE A 211 23.00 8.11 -8.08
CA ILE A 211 22.62 6.73 -7.80
C ILE A 211 22.66 5.90 -9.09
N ASP A 212 23.18 4.70 -9.02
CA ASP A 212 23.25 3.78 -10.18
C ASP A 212 21.97 2.97 -10.36
N PHE A 213 21.20 2.80 -9.27
CA PHE A 213 19.96 2.03 -9.22
C PHE A 213 19.09 2.44 -8.06
N ASP A 214 17.84 2.12 -8.15
CA ASP A 214 16.92 2.08 -7.01
C ASP A 214 16.28 0.71 -6.86
N VAL A 215 15.64 0.49 -5.72
CA VAL A 215 14.93 -0.75 -5.40
C VAL A 215 13.46 -0.42 -5.13
N ARG A 216 12.55 -1.09 -5.84
CA ARG A 216 11.12 -1.06 -5.54
C ARG A 216 10.73 -2.28 -4.72
N THR A 217 10.13 -2.05 -3.57
CA THR A 217 9.65 -3.10 -2.67
C THR A 217 8.15 -3.02 -2.51
N PHE A 218 7.45 -4.13 -2.76
CA PHE A 218 6.02 -4.27 -2.51
C PHE A 218 5.78 -4.67 -1.07
N VAL A 219 5.06 -3.83 -0.35
CA VAL A 219 4.63 -4.07 1.04
C VAL A 219 3.12 -4.18 1.06
N VAL A 220 2.59 -5.25 1.64
CA VAL A 220 1.15 -5.49 1.81
C VAL A 220 0.91 -5.91 3.26
N ASP A 221 -0.04 -5.28 3.93
CA ASP A 221 -0.39 -5.59 5.33
C ASP A 221 0.85 -5.61 6.25
N ASN A 222 1.73 -4.62 6.12
CA ASN A 222 3.02 -4.54 6.82
C ASN A 222 3.98 -5.72 6.61
N LYS A 223 3.81 -6.50 5.54
CA LYS A 223 4.70 -7.58 5.14
C LYS A 223 5.33 -7.28 3.79
N ILE A 224 6.59 -7.63 3.62
CA ILE A 224 7.25 -7.53 2.32
C ILE A 224 6.82 -8.72 1.47
N PHE A 225 6.38 -8.46 0.25
CA PHE A 225 5.95 -9.48 -0.72
C PHE A 225 7.01 -9.72 -1.78
N ALA A 226 7.54 -8.65 -2.35
CA ALA A 226 8.58 -8.78 -3.37
C ALA A 226 9.44 -7.51 -3.44
N SER A 227 10.67 -7.65 -3.91
CA SER A 227 11.55 -6.51 -4.22
C SER A 227 12.30 -6.71 -5.52
N THR A 228 12.51 -5.60 -6.24
CA THR A 228 13.19 -5.56 -7.52
C THR A 228 14.12 -4.37 -7.61
N LYS A 229 15.33 -4.60 -8.08
CA LYS A 229 16.32 -3.58 -8.39
C LYS A 229 16.09 -3.07 -9.80
N ARG A 230 16.02 -1.75 -9.96
CA ARG A 230 15.86 -1.08 -11.24
C ARG A 230 17.17 -0.35 -11.57
N ILE A 231 17.87 -0.85 -12.58
CA ILE A 231 19.17 -0.31 -13.01
C ILE A 231 18.90 0.76 -14.06
N GLN A 232 19.44 1.95 -13.87
CA GLN A 232 19.26 3.07 -14.80
C GLN A 232 19.79 2.74 -16.18
N GLY A 233 19.08 3.16 -17.22
CA GLY A 233 19.61 3.17 -18.59
C GLY A 233 20.58 4.34 -18.77
N SER A 234 21.51 4.22 -19.72
CA SER A 234 22.60 5.18 -19.95
C SER A 234 22.16 6.61 -20.35
N SER A 235 20.89 6.87 -20.58
CA SER A 235 20.38 8.15 -21.12
C SER A 235 19.47 8.96 -20.20
N ASP A 236 19.06 8.45 -19.05
CA ASP A 236 18.16 9.17 -18.12
C ASP A 236 18.61 8.95 -16.66
N PHE A 237 18.65 10.02 -15.87
CA PHE A 237 18.99 9.96 -14.45
C PHE A 237 17.88 9.34 -13.57
N ARG A 238 16.73 9.03 -14.15
CA ARG A 238 15.55 8.44 -13.49
C ARG A 238 15.54 6.93 -13.72
N SER A 239 15.45 6.14 -12.65
CA SER A 239 15.42 4.66 -12.69
C SER A 239 14.06 4.08 -13.10
N ASN A 240 13.34 4.71 -14.00
CA ASN A 240 11.98 4.28 -14.36
C ASN A 240 12.02 3.19 -15.43
N ILE A 241 11.41 2.02 -15.18
CA ILE A 241 11.31 0.89 -16.14
C ILE A 241 10.68 1.36 -17.46
N HIS A 242 9.69 2.26 -17.42
CA HIS A 242 9.10 2.87 -18.63
C HIS A 242 10.12 3.61 -19.53
N ARG A 243 11.30 3.92 -19.00
CA ARG A 243 12.38 4.62 -19.71
C ARG A 243 13.57 3.73 -20.05
N GLY A 244 13.37 2.39 -20.01
CA GLY A 244 14.38 1.41 -20.40
C GLY A 244 15.30 0.94 -19.27
N ALA A 245 14.95 1.16 -18.01
CA ALA A 245 15.66 0.57 -16.88
C ALA A 245 15.48 -0.96 -16.87
N LYS A 246 16.55 -1.69 -16.56
CA LYS A 246 16.51 -3.15 -16.40
C LYS A 246 16.09 -3.49 -14.98
N ALA A 247 15.05 -4.33 -14.84
CA ALA A 247 14.61 -4.86 -13.56
C ALA A 247 15.25 -6.23 -13.29
N VAL A 248 15.73 -6.44 -12.06
CA VAL A 248 16.25 -7.74 -11.60
C VAL A 248 15.80 -8.02 -10.15
N PRO A 249 15.57 -9.29 -9.76
CA PRO A 249 15.28 -9.64 -8.38
C PRO A 249 16.35 -9.11 -7.41
N TYR A 250 15.94 -8.60 -6.26
CA TYR A 250 16.84 -8.02 -5.27
C TYR A 250 16.48 -8.46 -3.85
N LYS A 251 17.43 -9.08 -3.15
CA LYS A 251 17.26 -9.46 -1.75
C LYS A 251 17.66 -8.31 -0.83
N LEU A 252 16.72 -7.83 -0.03
CA LEU A 252 16.94 -6.79 0.98
C LEU A 252 17.75 -7.33 2.16
N ASN A 253 18.54 -6.47 2.79
CA ASN A 253 19.10 -6.72 4.10
C ASN A 253 18.15 -6.25 5.22
N ASP A 254 18.49 -6.54 6.50
CA ASP A 254 17.62 -6.25 7.63
C ASP A 254 17.39 -4.75 7.85
N ASP A 255 18.40 -3.92 7.62
CA ASP A 255 18.29 -2.45 7.73
C ASP A 255 17.35 -1.88 6.65
N GLU A 256 17.43 -2.39 5.42
CA GLU A 256 16.50 -2.03 4.35
C GLU A 256 15.07 -2.44 4.70
N ILE A 257 14.86 -3.66 5.21
CA ILE A 257 13.55 -4.17 5.64
C ILE A 257 12.94 -3.24 6.70
N GLU A 258 13.70 -2.87 7.72
CA GLU A 258 13.22 -2.00 8.80
C GLU A 258 12.79 -0.63 8.26
N ILE A 259 13.62 0.03 7.46
CA ILE A 259 13.34 1.36 6.90
C ILE A 259 12.14 1.31 5.95
N ILE A 260 12.05 0.29 5.08
CA ILE A 260 10.95 0.11 4.13
C ILE A 260 9.62 -0.09 4.87
N LEU A 261 9.58 -0.95 5.88
CA LEU A 261 8.35 -1.17 6.67
C LEU A 261 7.95 0.08 7.45
N ARG A 262 8.92 0.88 7.90
CA ARG A 262 8.66 2.18 8.55
C ARG A 262 8.07 3.19 7.58
N ALA A 263 8.57 3.27 6.36
CA ALA A 263 8.03 4.11 5.30
C ALA A 263 6.61 3.69 4.88
N ALA A 264 6.38 2.39 4.75
CA ALA A 264 5.05 1.85 4.46
C ALA A 264 4.04 2.22 5.56
N ARG A 265 4.38 2.05 6.84
CA ARG A 265 3.53 2.46 7.97
C ARG A 265 3.26 3.97 7.99
N ALA A 266 4.25 4.80 7.65
CA ALA A 266 4.06 6.25 7.57
C ALA A 266 3.00 6.64 6.55
N SER A 267 2.90 5.94 5.43
CA SER A 267 1.92 6.18 4.37
C SER A 267 0.49 5.75 4.72
N LYS A 268 0.32 4.87 5.73
CA LYS A 268 -0.94 4.22 6.10
C LYS A 268 -1.59 3.41 4.97
N GLY A 269 -0.82 3.06 3.94
CA GLY A 269 -1.32 2.23 2.86
C GLY A 269 -1.31 0.74 3.22
N TYR A 270 -2.37 0.03 2.85
CA TYR A 270 -2.44 -1.43 2.98
C TYR A 270 -1.48 -2.12 2.00
N MET A 271 -1.49 -1.67 0.73
CA MET A 271 -0.56 -2.13 -0.31
C MET A 271 0.21 -0.93 -0.88
N VAL A 272 1.52 -0.93 -0.73
CA VAL A 272 2.36 0.17 -1.23
C VAL A 272 3.62 -0.36 -1.91
N GLY A 273 4.13 0.43 -2.84
CA GLY A 273 5.46 0.26 -3.41
C GLY A 273 6.40 1.30 -2.81
N VAL A 274 7.41 0.86 -2.07
CA VAL A 274 8.45 1.73 -1.50
C VAL A 274 9.65 1.73 -2.42
N ASP A 275 10.04 2.91 -2.88
CA ASP A 275 11.22 3.12 -3.70
C ASP A 275 12.34 3.66 -2.82
N HIS A 276 13.47 2.95 -2.78
CA HIS A 276 14.62 3.34 -1.99
C HIS A 276 15.94 3.07 -2.75
N PHE A 277 17.02 3.65 -2.27
CA PHE A 277 18.36 3.41 -2.77
C PHE A 277 19.40 3.47 -1.65
N ILE A 278 20.59 2.99 -1.92
CA ILE A 278 21.74 3.08 -1.01
C ILE A 278 22.75 4.06 -1.60
N HIS A 279 23.13 5.08 -0.82
CA HIS A 279 24.18 6.02 -1.18
C HIS A 279 25.21 6.12 -0.06
N LYS A 280 26.48 5.83 -0.37
CA LYS A 280 27.59 5.84 0.61
C LYS A 280 27.28 5.01 1.87
N GLY A 281 26.66 3.85 1.69
CA GLY A 281 26.30 2.92 2.77
C GLY A 281 25.09 3.34 3.61
N LYS A 282 24.36 4.40 3.24
CA LYS A 282 23.12 4.82 3.90
C LYS A 282 21.93 4.59 2.98
N ILE A 283 20.83 4.15 3.57
CA ILE A 283 19.56 3.90 2.90
C ILE A 283 18.74 5.20 2.86
N TYR A 284 18.16 5.51 1.71
CA TYR A 284 17.28 6.65 1.51
C TYR A 284 16.01 6.23 0.78
N VAL A 285 14.86 6.60 1.30
CA VAL A 285 13.57 6.39 0.65
C VAL A 285 13.28 7.56 -0.29
N LEU A 286 12.99 7.25 -1.56
CA LEU A 286 12.63 8.24 -2.57
C LEU A 286 11.16 8.62 -2.52
N GLU A 287 10.30 7.59 -2.50
CA GLU A 287 8.85 7.75 -2.53
C GLU A 287 8.14 6.48 -2.05
N VAL A 288 6.87 6.64 -1.69
CA VAL A 288 5.92 5.54 -1.47
C VAL A 288 4.76 5.69 -2.43
N ASN A 289 4.52 4.65 -3.22
CA ASN A 289 3.45 4.61 -4.21
C ASN A 289 2.24 3.84 -3.65
N GLY A 290 1.07 4.48 -3.53
CA GLY A 290 -0.17 3.88 -3.04
C GLY A 290 -0.85 2.93 -4.03
N SER A 291 -0.40 2.90 -5.27
CA SER A 291 -0.91 1.99 -6.32
C SER A 291 0.24 1.54 -7.21
N PRO A 292 1.17 0.73 -6.66
CA PRO A 292 2.32 0.28 -7.42
C PRO A 292 1.87 -0.58 -8.61
N GLY A 293 2.49 -0.35 -9.77
CA GLY A 293 2.28 -1.17 -10.97
C GLY A 293 3.26 -2.35 -11.00
N THR A 294 2.78 -3.49 -11.50
CA THR A 294 3.61 -4.61 -11.95
C THR A 294 3.58 -4.63 -13.46
N GLY A 295 4.68 -4.30 -14.14
CA GLY A 295 4.77 -4.40 -15.60
C GLY A 295 4.69 -5.85 -16.09
N ALA A 296 4.53 -6.04 -17.42
CA ALA A 296 4.54 -7.38 -18.03
C ALA A 296 5.85 -8.11 -17.77
N ASP A 297 6.96 -7.38 -17.77
CA ASP A 297 8.32 -7.90 -17.60
C ASP A 297 8.80 -7.74 -16.14
N TYR A 298 7.87 -7.63 -15.17
CA TYR A 298 8.24 -7.55 -13.76
C TYR A 298 8.86 -8.85 -13.28
N GLU A 299 10.04 -8.75 -12.70
CA GLU A 299 10.73 -9.83 -12.00
C GLU A 299 11.18 -9.33 -10.63
N GLY A 300 10.81 -10.05 -9.58
CA GLY A 300 11.14 -9.71 -8.19
C GLY A 300 11.69 -10.88 -7.40
N TYR A 301 12.31 -10.58 -6.27
CA TYR A 301 12.67 -11.54 -5.22
C TYR A 301 11.46 -11.75 -4.30
N ALA A 302 11.00 -12.99 -4.14
CA ALA A 302 9.82 -13.33 -3.34
C ALA A 302 10.14 -13.50 -1.87
N TYR A 303 9.26 -12.98 -0.98
CA TYR A 303 9.40 -13.06 0.47
C TYR A 303 8.31 -13.87 1.17
N GLN A 304 7.17 -14.13 0.50
CA GLN A 304 6.03 -14.85 1.07
C GLN A 304 5.91 -16.25 0.49
N GLU A 305 5.44 -17.20 1.32
CA GLU A 305 5.36 -18.63 1.01
C GLU A 305 4.06 -19.06 0.29
N ASP A 306 3.08 -18.18 0.13
CA ASP A 306 1.76 -18.55 -0.38
C ASP A 306 1.80 -18.90 -1.88
N GLU A 307 1.64 -20.19 -2.20
CA GLU A 307 1.43 -20.79 -3.54
C GLU A 307 2.22 -20.13 -4.70
N GLY A 308 3.53 -20.11 -4.59
CA GLY A 308 4.42 -19.55 -5.58
C GLY A 308 5.83 -20.06 -5.36
N PRO A 309 6.83 -19.49 -6.01
CA PRO A 309 8.20 -19.88 -5.74
C PRO A 309 8.47 -19.70 -4.24
N THR A 310 9.11 -20.71 -3.66
CA THR A 310 9.64 -20.67 -2.28
C THR A 310 10.29 -19.33 -1.98
N PRO A 311 10.21 -18.82 -0.72
CA PRO A 311 10.92 -17.61 -0.33
C PRO A 311 12.36 -17.61 -0.86
N GLY A 312 12.75 -16.53 -1.53
CA GLY A 312 14.02 -16.43 -2.22
C GLY A 312 13.98 -16.79 -3.71
N GLY A 313 12.82 -17.25 -4.23
CA GLY A 313 12.62 -17.49 -5.66
C GLY A 313 12.29 -16.21 -6.44
N GLN A 314 12.38 -16.32 -7.76
CA GLN A 314 11.96 -15.27 -8.69
C GLN A 314 10.43 -15.27 -8.81
N ILE A 315 9.81 -14.08 -8.75
CA ILE A 315 8.36 -13.92 -8.86
C ILE A 315 8.02 -12.98 -10.01
N SER A 316 7.08 -13.39 -10.87
CA SER A 316 6.53 -12.54 -11.94
C SER A 316 5.48 -11.56 -11.42
N GLY A 317 5.15 -10.54 -12.23
CA GLY A 317 4.11 -9.56 -11.89
C GLY A 317 2.75 -10.19 -11.66
N LYS A 318 2.33 -11.14 -12.50
CA LYS A 318 1.05 -11.85 -12.33
C LYS A 318 1.01 -12.69 -11.05
N GLN A 319 2.11 -13.40 -10.76
CA GLN A 319 2.21 -14.21 -9.53
C GLN A 319 2.20 -13.33 -8.27
N LEU A 320 2.88 -12.17 -8.30
CA LEU A 320 2.82 -11.20 -7.20
C LEU A 320 1.39 -10.71 -6.97
N VAL A 321 0.66 -10.33 -8.03
CA VAL A 321 -0.76 -9.93 -7.93
C VAL A 321 -1.61 -11.06 -7.35
N LYS A 322 -1.36 -12.31 -7.73
CA LYS A 322 -2.07 -13.49 -7.19
C LYS A 322 -1.84 -13.63 -5.68
N ASN A 323 -0.60 -13.53 -5.23
CA ASN A 323 -0.27 -13.61 -3.80
C ASN A 323 -0.92 -12.46 -3.01
N VAL A 324 -0.92 -11.24 -3.57
CA VAL A 324 -1.56 -10.06 -2.95
C VAL A 324 -3.07 -10.25 -2.82
N ILE A 325 -3.74 -10.70 -3.89
CA ILE A 325 -5.20 -10.91 -3.87
C ILE A 325 -5.56 -12.02 -2.88
N LYS A 326 -4.85 -13.16 -2.91
CA LYS A 326 -5.07 -14.25 -1.95
C LYS A 326 -4.94 -13.76 -0.51
N HIS A 327 -3.81 -13.11 -0.16
CA HIS A 327 -3.59 -12.57 1.17
C HIS A 327 -4.69 -11.56 1.58
N THR A 328 -5.12 -10.71 0.65
CA THR A 328 -6.17 -9.72 0.91
C THR A 328 -7.53 -10.36 1.14
N VAL A 329 -7.87 -11.41 0.37
CA VAL A 329 -9.11 -12.19 0.56
C VAL A 329 -9.10 -12.88 1.92
N ASP A 330 -7.99 -13.51 2.29
CA ASP A 330 -7.86 -14.20 3.59
C ASP A 330 -7.97 -13.19 4.74
N ARG A 331 -7.35 -12.02 4.60
CA ARG A 331 -7.43 -10.93 5.58
C ARG A 331 -8.85 -10.37 5.71
N ASN A 332 -9.54 -10.11 4.58
CA ASN A 332 -10.93 -9.66 4.59
C ASN A 332 -11.88 -10.74 5.17
N ASN A 333 -11.65 -12.00 4.86
CA ASN A 333 -12.43 -13.11 5.43
C ASN A 333 -12.27 -13.18 6.95
N TRP A 334 -11.07 -12.90 7.47
CA TRP A 334 -10.84 -12.82 8.90
C TRP A 334 -11.57 -11.61 9.53
N ASP A 335 -11.52 -10.43 8.89
CA ASP A 335 -12.18 -9.21 9.38
C ASP A 335 -13.73 -9.30 9.32
N ARG A 336 -14.28 -10.10 8.39
CA ARG A 336 -15.73 -10.35 8.27
C ARG A 336 -16.27 -11.34 9.30
N GLN A 337 -15.43 -12.05 10.01
CA GLN A 337 -15.88 -12.92 11.10
C GLN A 337 -16.60 -12.05 12.12
N SER A 338 -17.77 -12.51 12.56
CA SER A 338 -18.60 -11.79 13.53
C SER A 338 -17.76 -11.45 14.74
N LEU A 339 -17.43 -10.18 14.91
CA LEU A 339 -16.83 -9.68 16.13
C LEU A 339 -17.89 -9.83 17.23
N VAL A 340 -17.55 -10.60 18.23
CA VAL A 340 -18.38 -10.61 19.46
C VAL A 340 -18.10 -9.28 20.17
N GLU A 341 -19.09 -8.42 20.26
CA GLU A 341 -18.98 -7.24 21.12
C GLU A 341 -18.73 -7.73 22.55
N THR A 342 -17.60 -7.33 23.10
CA THR A 342 -17.21 -7.72 24.45
C THR A 342 -17.08 -6.48 25.30
N GLY A 343 -17.62 -6.53 26.51
CA GLY A 343 -17.39 -5.50 27.51
C GLY A 343 -15.97 -5.58 28.08
N TRP A 344 -15.60 -4.59 28.87
CA TRP A 344 -14.33 -4.56 29.59
C TRP A 344 -14.14 -5.75 30.56
N LEU A 345 -15.25 -6.28 31.09
CA LEU A 345 -15.33 -7.46 31.94
C LEU A 345 -16.39 -8.39 31.38
N GLU A 346 -16.00 -9.58 31.01
CA GLU A 346 -16.88 -10.59 30.42
C GLU A 346 -16.85 -11.91 31.20
N THR A 347 -17.91 -12.68 31.05
CA THR A 347 -17.92 -14.06 31.48
C THR A 347 -17.49 -14.94 30.31
N VAL A 348 -16.29 -15.50 30.41
CA VAL A 348 -15.77 -16.43 29.41
C VAL A 348 -15.83 -17.86 29.94
N ASP A 349 -16.15 -18.79 29.06
CA ASP A 349 -16.11 -20.23 29.39
C ASP A 349 -14.77 -20.80 28.88
N ILE A 350 -13.94 -21.21 29.81
CA ILE A 350 -12.63 -21.78 29.51
C ILE A 350 -12.70 -23.29 29.75
N GLU A 351 -12.31 -24.05 28.73
CA GLU A 351 -12.20 -25.51 28.81
C GLU A 351 -11.46 -25.91 30.09
N ASP A 352 -12.02 -26.83 30.87
CA ASP A 352 -11.58 -27.31 32.18
C ASP A 352 -11.70 -26.33 33.36
N LEU A 353 -11.87 -25.03 33.14
CA LEU A 353 -12.05 -24.04 34.21
C LEU A 353 -13.52 -23.63 34.39
N GLY A 354 -14.33 -23.83 33.34
CA GLY A 354 -15.70 -23.37 33.30
C GLY A 354 -15.83 -21.83 33.17
N LYS A 355 -16.97 -21.31 33.59
CA LYS A 355 -17.24 -19.87 33.44
C LYS A 355 -16.47 -19.06 34.46
N ILE A 356 -15.66 -18.16 34.00
CA ILE A 356 -14.88 -17.19 34.79
C ILE A 356 -15.12 -15.77 34.34
N ARG A 357 -15.00 -14.79 35.24
CA ARG A 357 -14.97 -13.38 34.89
C ARG A 357 -13.57 -13.00 34.42
N ALA A 358 -13.46 -12.58 33.20
CA ALA A 358 -12.19 -12.17 32.57
C ALA A 358 -12.21 -10.69 32.23
N LYS A 359 -11.10 -10.01 32.50
CA LYS A 359 -10.81 -8.68 31.96
C LYS A 359 -10.16 -8.85 30.60
N LEU A 360 -10.70 -8.18 29.58
CA LEU A 360 -10.09 -8.15 28.25
C LEU A 360 -9.03 -7.07 28.23
N ASP A 361 -7.78 -7.47 28.02
CA ASP A 361 -6.63 -6.57 27.88
C ASP A 361 -6.17 -6.52 26.43
N THR A 362 -6.58 -5.47 25.71
CA THR A 362 -6.20 -5.25 24.31
C THR A 362 -4.78 -4.68 24.14
N GLY A 363 -4.13 -4.28 25.23
CA GLY A 363 -2.77 -3.72 25.24
C GLY A 363 -1.67 -4.77 25.38
N ASN A 364 -2.02 -6.00 25.72
CA ASN A 364 -1.05 -7.08 25.88
C ASN A 364 -0.79 -7.77 24.54
N GLY A 365 0.36 -7.52 23.92
CA GLY A 365 0.79 -8.17 22.67
C GLY A 365 1.08 -9.67 22.79
N ALA A 366 0.81 -10.31 23.93
CA ALA A 366 1.00 -11.72 24.13
C ALA A 366 -0.07 -12.55 23.40
N LYS A 367 0.36 -13.63 22.75
CA LYS A 367 -0.54 -14.63 22.13
C LYS A 367 -1.20 -15.56 23.17
N ALA A 368 -1.18 -15.23 24.45
CA ALA A 368 -1.67 -16.06 25.52
C ALA A 368 -2.52 -15.26 26.50
N CYS A 369 -3.55 -15.90 27.06
CA CYS A 369 -4.37 -15.35 28.14
C CYS A 369 -3.67 -15.54 29.48
N ALA A 370 -3.76 -14.54 30.36
CA ALA A 370 -3.31 -14.64 31.74
C ALA A 370 -4.51 -14.78 32.67
N ILE A 371 -4.43 -15.68 33.63
CA ILE A 371 -5.39 -15.82 34.71
C ILE A 371 -4.69 -15.59 36.06
N HIS A 372 -5.45 -15.03 37.03
CA HIS A 372 -4.97 -14.98 38.40
C HIS A 372 -5.00 -16.40 38.99
N ALA A 373 -3.86 -16.87 39.45
CA ALA A 373 -3.72 -18.20 40.00
C ALA A 373 -2.90 -18.17 41.30
N GLU A 374 -3.27 -19.02 42.22
CA GLU A 374 -2.55 -19.23 43.50
C GLU A 374 -1.76 -20.54 43.47
N ASP A 375 -0.80 -20.69 44.37
CA ASP A 375 0.00 -21.93 44.55
C ASP A 375 0.59 -22.50 43.27
N ILE A 376 1.14 -21.63 42.43
CA ILE A 376 1.75 -22.04 41.16
C ILE A 376 3.00 -22.88 41.47
N LYS A 377 3.04 -24.12 40.97
CA LYS A 377 4.18 -25.05 41.12
C LYS A 377 4.53 -25.67 39.77
N GLU A 378 5.81 -25.63 39.45
CA GLU A 378 6.35 -26.37 38.33
C GLU A 378 6.86 -27.75 38.81
N ASN A 379 6.44 -28.79 38.12
CA ASN A 379 6.89 -30.16 38.41
C ASN A 379 7.23 -30.89 37.11
N GLY A 380 8.50 -30.84 36.73
CA GLY A 380 8.99 -31.42 35.50
C GLY A 380 8.35 -30.76 34.25
N LYS A 381 7.65 -31.57 33.46
CA LYS A 381 6.96 -31.08 32.22
C LYS A 381 5.57 -30.45 32.48
N ASN A 382 5.14 -30.41 33.75
CA ASN A 382 3.82 -29.90 34.09
C ASN A 382 3.91 -28.64 34.96
N ILE A 383 2.91 -27.79 34.84
CA ILE A 383 2.64 -26.68 35.73
C ILE A 383 1.29 -26.93 36.42
N SER A 384 1.24 -26.73 37.73
CA SER A 384 0.00 -26.83 38.52
C SER A 384 -0.26 -25.53 39.25
N TRP A 385 -1.54 -25.17 39.40
CA TRP A 385 -1.97 -23.96 40.08
C TRP A 385 -3.34 -24.17 40.75
N THR A 386 -3.71 -23.27 41.64
CA THR A 386 -5.03 -23.22 42.27
C THR A 386 -5.82 -22.02 41.73
N TYR A 387 -7.06 -22.25 41.37
CA TYR A 387 -8.01 -21.22 40.97
C TYR A 387 -9.39 -21.56 41.58
N ASN A 388 -10.01 -20.61 42.28
CA ASN A 388 -11.27 -20.80 42.97
C ASN A 388 -11.28 -22.07 43.88
N ASN A 389 -10.25 -22.25 44.68
CA ASN A 389 -10.02 -23.39 45.57
C ASN A 389 -9.94 -24.77 44.88
N LYS A 390 -9.82 -24.80 43.57
CA LYS A 390 -9.65 -26.02 42.78
C LYS A 390 -8.26 -26.05 42.15
N ARG A 391 -7.57 -27.21 42.24
CA ARG A 391 -6.23 -27.42 41.71
C ARG A 391 -6.32 -27.89 40.26
N TYR A 392 -5.49 -27.31 39.40
CA TYR A 392 -5.34 -27.63 37.98
C TYR A 392 -3.90 -28.05 37.70
N THR A 393 -3.72 -28.89 36.69
CA THR A 393 -2.38 -29.32 36.24
C THR A 393 -2.43 -29.44 34.72
N LYS A 394 -1.50 -28.79 34.02
CA LYS A 394 -1.36 -28.86 32.57
C LYS A 394 0.10 -29.04 32.16
N PRO A 395 0.34 -29.59 30.96
CA PRO A 395 1.69 -29.58 30.40
C PRO A 395 2.23 -28.16 30.24
N LYS A 396 3.53 -28.00 30.45
CA LYS A 396 4.24 -26.73 30.20
C LYS A 396 4.64 -26.70 28.73
N TYR A 397 4.25 -25.67 28.03
CA TYR A 397 4.60 -25.41 26.62
C TYR A 397 5.84 -24.54 26.52
#